data_3ff4361d04132a131be8e08dfaf5ec67
#
_entry.id   3ff4361d04132a131be8e08dfaf5ec67
#
_cell.length_a   1.000
_cell.length_b   1.000
_cell.length_c   1.000
_cell.angle_alpha   90.00
_cell.angle_beta   90.00
_cell.angle_gamma   90.00
#
_symmetry.space_group_name_H-M   'P 1'
#
loop_
_entity.id
_entity.type
_entity.pdbx_description
1 polymer ?
#
loop_
_entity_poly.entity_id
_entity_poly.type
_entity_poly.pdbx_seq_one_letter_code
_entity_poly.pdbx_strand_id
1 'polypeptide(L)'
;ATVEGRKTTLDLVKRVSENISVPFIVGGGISSLEDMENLLNAGATKVSIGTAAVKNPKLISEGAKQFGSKHMALACDAKKNSGSWEVYTHGGRIASGLDAIQWCKEAESLGIGEILLTSMDADGTKDGYDIELTRAVADAVKVPVIASGGAGKLEHFRDVFIKGRASGALAASVFHKRIFTVKQVKEYLIKEGVE
;
A
#
# COMPACT_ATOMS: atom_id res chain seq x y z
N ALA A 1 -8.16 -10.50 15.32
CA ALA A 1 -8.23 -11.84 14.73
C ALA A 1 -8.13 -12.87 15.85
N THR A 2 -8.97 -13.90 15.81
CA THR A 2 -8.88 -15.06 16.71
C THR A 2 -7.58 -15.80 16.44
N VAL A 3 -7.08 -16.60 17.40
CA VAL A 3 -5.88 -17.45 17.24
C VAL A 3 -5.98 -18.33 15.98
N GLU A 4 -7.15 -18.88 15.69
CA GLU A 4 -7.44 -19.64 14.47
C GLU A 4 -7.29 -18.79 13.19
N GLY A 5 -7.78 -17.55 13.18
CA GLY A 5 -7.66 -16.67 12.02
C GLY A 5 -6.22 -16.29 11.71
N ARG A 6 -5.36 -16.14 12.72
CA ARG A 6 -3.92 -15.89 12.53
C ARG A 6 -3.20 -17.10 11.94
N LYS A 7 -3.47 -18.30 12.45
CA LYS A 7 -2.89 -19.54 11.94
C LYS A 7 -3.27 -19.77 10.47
N THR A 8 -4.54 -19.59 10.12
CA THR A 8 -5.02 -19.67 8.73
C THR A 8 -4.33 -18.68 7.81
N THR A 9 -4.06 -17.45 8.29
CA THR A 9 -3.33 -16.43 7.51
C THR A 9 -1.88 -16.84 7.26
N LEU A 10 -1.17 -17.35 8.26
CA LEU A 10 0.23 -17.80 8.12
C LEU A 10 0.34 -18.98 7.15
N ASP A 11 -0.55 -19.98 7.25
CA ASP A 11 -0.59 -21.11 6.34
C ASP A 11 -0.86 -20.67 4.89
N LEU A 12 -1.74 -19.67 4.70
CA LEU A 12 -2.01 -19.10 3.39
C LEU A 12 -0.77 -18.39 2.84
N VAL A 13 -0.09 -17.54 3.66
CA VAL A 13 1.13 -16.82 3.26
C VAL A 13 2.22 -17.81 2.82
N LYS A 14 2.44 -18.87 3.59
CA LYS A 14 3.40 -19.92 3.24
C LYS A 14 3.07 -20.58 1.90
N ARG A 15 1.82 -21.00 1.71
CA ARG A 15 1.38 -21.59 0.43
C ARG A 15 1.53 -20.64 -0.76
N VAL A 16 1.26 -19.36 -0.56
CA VAL A 16 1.48 -18.34 -1.59
C VAL A 16 2.97 -18.21 -1.91
N SER A 17 3.83 -18.10 -0.89
CA SER A 17 5.29 -17.94 -1.07
C SER A 17 5.92 -19.12 -1.82
N GLU A 18 5.41 -20.32 -1.64
CA GLU A 18 5.88 -21.53 -2.34
C GLU A 18 5.48 -21.58 -3.84
N ASN A 19 4.48 -20.79 -4.25
CA ASN A 19 3.88 -20.85 -5.59
C ASN A 19 4.10 -19.59 -6.45
N ILE A 20 4.75 -18.55 -5.92
CA ILE A 20 5.03 -17.31 -6.66
C ILE A 20 6.52 -17.02 -6.64
N SER A 21 7.01 -16.39 -7.72
CA SER A 21 8.41 -15.95 -7.87
C SER A 21 8.58 -14.43 -7.81
N VAL A 22 7.51 -13.70 -7.51
CA VAL A 22 7.51 -12.24 -7.40
C VAL A 22 7.40 -11.80 -5.95
N PRO A 23 7.98 -10.65 -5.58
CA PRO A 23 7.79 -10.09 -4.25
C PRO A 23 6.30 -9.85 -3.95
N PHE A 24 5.88 -10.13 -2.71
CA PHE A 24 4.51 -9.85 -2.29
C PHE A 24 4.47 -9.25 -0.87
N ILE A 25 3.47 -8.41 -0.68
CA ILE A 25 3.24 -7.69 0.57
C ILE A 25 2.07 -8.33 1.29
N VAL A 26 2.22 -8.56 2.58
CA VAL A 26 1.14 -9.03 3.44
C VAL A 26 0.79 -7.94 4.44
N GLY A 27 -0.51 -7.65 4.58
CA GLY A 27 -1.03 -6.65 5.49
C GLY A 27 -2.37 -7.03 6.08
N GLY A 28 -2.84 -6.19 7.00
CA GLY A 28 -4.11 -6.38 7.70
C GLY A 28 -3.94 -7.08 9.04
N GLY A 29 -4.32 -6.37 10.13
CA GLY A 29 -4.31 -6.91 11.49
C GLY A 29 -2.93 -7.05 12.14
N ILE A 30 -1.86 -6.60 11.51
CA ILE A 30 -0.50 -6.59 12.09
C ILE A 30 -0.46 -5.53 13.19
N SER A 31 -0.08 -5.91 14.40
CA SER A 31 -0.10 -5.06 15.58
C SER A 31 1.15 -5.14 16.46
N SER A 32 2.07 -6.03 16.15
CA SER A 32 3.29 -6.27 16.92
C SER A 32 4.47 -6.68 16.04
N LEU A 33 5.68 -6.62 16.58
CA LEU A 33 6.89 -7.15 15.94
C LEU A 33 6.80 -8.66 15.72
N GLU A 34 6.19 -9.37 16.64
CA GLU A 34 5.95 -10.82 16.52
C GLU A 34 5.05 -11.14 15.33
N ASP A 35 3.96 -10.36 15.10
CA ASP A 35 3.12 -10.53 13.91
C ASP A 35 3.94 -10.34 12.62
N MET A 36 4.82 -9.32 12.58
CA MET A 36 5.68 -9.06 11.43
C MET A 36 6.67 -10.19 11.19
N GLU A 37 7.36 -10.64 12.24
CA GLU A 37 8.34 -11.72 12.18
C GLU A 37 7.71 -13.02 11.65
N ASN A 38 6.55 -13.38 12.19
CA ASN A 38 5.82 -14.57 11.76
C ASN A 38 5.44 -14.53 10.27
N LEU A 39 5.02 -13.37 9.75
CA LEU A 39 4.67 -13.21 8.33
C LEU A 39 5.90 -13.24 7.42
N LEU A 40 6.99 -12.59 7.82
CA LEU A 40 8.26 -12.62 7.08
C LEU A 40 8.86 -14.03 7.06
N ASN A 41 8.83 -14.74 8.19
CA ASN A 41 9.28 -16.14 8.28
C ASN A 41 8.37 -17.11 7.47
N ALA A 42 7.10 -16.77 7.31
CA ALA A 42 6.18 -17.51 6.44
C ALA A 42 6.42 -17.26 4.94
N GLY A 43 7.34 -16.34 4.59
CA GLY A 43 7.77 -16.07 3.22
C GLY A 43 7.24 -14.76 2.61
N ALA A 44 6.54 -13.91 3.37
CA ALA A 44 6.19 -12.57 2.90
C ALA A 44 7.47 -11.77 2.61
N THR A 45 7.50 -11.07 1.48
CA THR A 45 8.64 -10.21 1.13
C THR A 45 8.61 -8.92 1.94
N LYS A 46 7.42 -8.39 2.18
CA LYS A 46 7.18 -7.18 2.97
C LYS A 46 5.92 -7.35 3.81
N VAL A 47 5.88 -6.61 4.92
CA VAL A 47 4.67 -6.46 5.75
C VAL A 47 4.16 -5.03 5.68
N SER A 48 2.84 -4.84 5.56
CA SER A 48 2.25 -3.51 5.57
C SER A 48 1.46 -3.25 6.85
N ILE A 49 1.76 -2.12 7.48
CA ILE A 49 1.14 -1.67 8.73
C ILE A 49 0.41 -0.35 8.52
N GLY A 50 -0.81 -0.24 9.04
CA GLY A 50 -1.63 0.96 8.94
C GLY A 50 -2.10 1.41 10.32
N THR A 51 -3.25 0.92 10.76
CA THR A 51 -3.85 1.29 12.06
C THR A 51 -2.90 1.17 13.25
N ALA A 52 -2.09 0.13 13.30
CA ALA A 52 -1.12 -0.07 14.38
C ALA A 52 -0.04 0.99 14.38
N ALA A 53 0.44 1.39 13.20
CA ALA A 53 1.43 2.45 13.04
C ALA A 53 0.89 3.82 13.50
N VAL A 54 -0.36 4.16 13.15
CA VAL A 54 -1.02 5.38 13.62
C VAL A 54 -1.16 5.40 15.14
N LYS A 55 -1.51 4.27 15.77
CA LYS A 55 -1.66 4.14 17.22
C LYS A 55 -0.33 4.17 17.97
N ASN A 56 0.71 3.60 17.39
CA ASN A 56 2.04 3.49 17.96
C ASN A 56 3.11 3.66 16.86
N PRO A 57 3.51 4.90 16.54
CA PRO A 57 4.54 5.16 15.53
C PRO A 57 5.89 4.49 15.81
N LYS A 58 6.21 4.21 17.07
CA LYS A 58 7.45 3.50 17.44
C LYS A 58 7.54 2.11 16.83
N LEU A 59 6.38 1.48 16.55
CA LEU A 59 6.33 0.18 15.89
C LEU A 59 7.02 0.20 14.52
N ILE A 60 6.98 1.34 13.81
CA ILE A 60 7.70 1.52 12.55
C ILE A 60 9.20 1.45 12.77
N SER A 61 9.73 2.27 13.69
CA SER A 61 11.17 2.34 13.93
C SER A 61 11.75 1.06 14.52
N GLU A 62 11.02 0.37 15.38
CA GLU A 62 11.38 -0.93 15.92
C GLU A 62 11.40 -2.01 14.82
N GLY A 63 10.35 -2.06 13.97
CA GLY A 63 10.28 -2.98 12.84
C GLY A 63 11.38 -2.71 11.81
N ALA A 64 11.62 -1.44 11.45
CA ALA A 64 12.69 -1.07 10.54
C ALA A 64 14.08 -1.43 11.07
N LYS A 65 14.31 -1.29 12.39
CA LYS A 65 15.55 -1.70 13.03
C LYS A 65 15.74 -3.22 13.03
N GLN A 66 14.67 -3.98 13.30
CA GLN A 66 14.75 -5.44 13.41
C GLN A 66 14.78 -6.14 12.06
N PHE A 67 13.97 -5.71 11.12
CA PHE A 67 13.77 -6.40 9.83
C PHE A 67 14.39 -5.67 8.64
N GLY A 68 14.70 -4.38 8.80
CA GLY A 68 15.15 -3.48 7.74
C GLY A 68 13.98 -2.79 7.02
N SER A 69 14.20 -1.52 6.65
CA SER A 69 13.19 -0.67 5.97
C SER A 69 12.61 -1.30 4.71
N LYS A 70 13.42 -2.03 3.94
CA LYS A 70 13.01 -2.71 2.70
C LYS A 70 11.88 -3.73 2.89
N HIS A 71 11.67 -4.22 4.12
CA HIS A 71 10.62 -5.17 4.46
C HIS A 71 9.38 -4.52 5.09
N MET A 72 9.41 -3.18 5.25
CA MET A 72 8.35 -2.40 5.90
C MET A 72 7.60 -1.54 4.89
N ALA A 73 6.29 -1.70 4.81
CA ALA A 73 5.41 -0.85 4.03
C ALA A 73 4.39 -0.16 4.94
N LEU A 74 4.10 1.12 4.68
CA LEU A 74 2.98 1.83 5.30
C LEU A 74 1.72 1.60 4.47
N ALA A 75 0.65 1.13 5.09
CA ALA A 75 -0.69 1.20 4.51
C ALA A 75 -1.36 2.50 4.97
N CYS A 76 -1.57 3.42 4.04
CA CYS A 76 -2.16 4.74 4.28
C CYS A 76 -3.47 4.86 3.50
N ASP A 77 -4.59 4.74 4.21
CA ASP A 77 -5.91 5.04 3.65
C ASP A 77 -6.17 6.54 3.87
N ALA A 78 -6.35 7.30 2.80
CA ALA A 78 -6.50 8.74 2.84
C ALA A 78 -7.81 9.18 2.19
N LYS A 79 -8.45 10.17 2.78
CA LYS A 79 -9.70 10.78 2.29
C LYS A 79 -9.56 12.29 2.22
N LYS A 80 -10.08 12.92 1.17
CA LYS A 80 -10.04 14.38 1.00
C LYS A 80 -10.80 15.07 2.12
N ASN A 81 -10.16 16.06 2.75
CA ASN A 81 -10.72 16.84 3.84
C ASN A 81 -10.19 18.28 3.79
N SER A 82 -11.10 19.26 3.58
CA SER A 82 -10.82 20.71 3.70
C SER A 82 -9.56 21.20 2.99
N GLY A 83 -9.30 20.70 1.77
CA GLY A 83 -8.17 21.14 0.94
C GLY A 83 -6.89 20.32 1.10
N SER A 84 -6.88 19.30 1.98
CA SER A 84 -5.82 18.30 2.14
C SER A 84 -6.42 16.90 2.19
N TRP A 85 -5.70 15.91 2.72
CA TRP A 85 -6.18 14.55 2.92
C TRP A 85 -5.93 14.11 4.36
N GLU A 86 -6.92 13.45 4.93
CA GLU A 86 -6.87 12.92 6.28
C GLU A 86 -6.66 11.41 6.26
N VAL A 87 -5.81 10.91 7.14
CA VAL A 87 -5.57 9.47 7.32
C VAL A 87 -6.75 8.82 8.00
N TYR A 88 -7.18 7.70 7.47
CA TYR A 88 -8.20 6.83 8.07
C TYR A 88 -7.59 5.52 8.56
N THR A 89 -8.18 4.97 9.60
CA THR A 89 -7.77 3.73 10.24
C THR A 89 -8.90 2.69 10.20
N HIS A 90 -8.61 1.45 10.64
CA HIS A 90 -9.58 0.36 10.69
C HIS A 90 -10.25 0.07 9.33
N GLY A 91 -9.46 0.09 8.25
CA GLY A 91 -9.96 -0.13 6.89
C GLY A 91 -10.90 0.99 6.44
N GLY A 92 -10.50 2.24 6.66
CA GLY A 92 -11.24 3.42 6.20
C GLY A 92 -12.44 3.81 7.06
N ARG A 93 -12.57 3.29 8.29
CA ARG A 93 -13.77 3.50 9.12
C ARG A 93 -13.65 4.63 10.12
N ILE A 94 -12.45 4.96 10.57
CA ILE A 94 -12.21 5.91 11.66
C ILE A 94 -11.21 6.95 11.17
N ALA A 95 -11.62 8.21 11.15
CA ALA A 95 -10.76 9.36 10.94
C ALA A 95 -9.73 9.47 12.06
N SER A 96 -8.47 9.73 11.72
CA SER A 96 -7.39 9.79 12.72
C SER A 96 -7.04 11.20 13.19
N GLY A 97 -7.47 12.22 12.46
CA GLY A 97 -7.06 13.62 12.67
C GLY A 97 -5.68 13.94 12.09
N LEU A 98 -4.98 12.97 11.46
CA LEU A 98 -3.65 13.19 10.88
C LEU A 98 -3.75 13.59 9.42
N ASP A 99 -2.96 14.59 9.00
CA ASP A 99 -2.75 14.90 7.59
C ASP A 99 -1.95 13.79 6.92
N ALA A 100 -2.44 13.27 5.79
CA ALA A 100 -1.85 12.12 5.12
C ALA A 100 -0.44 12.39 4.60
N ILE A 101 -0.17 13.61 4.11
CA ILE A 101 1.16 13.97 3.58
C ILE A 101 2.17 14.03 4.72
N GLN A 102 1.81 14.68 5.83
CA GLN A 102 2.68 14.77 7.00
C GLN A 102 2.92 13.40 7.63
N TRP A 103 1.88 12.57 7.72
CA TRP A 103 2.01 11.20 8.22
C TRP A 103 2.95 10.34 7.37
N CYS A 104 2.86 10.42 6.03
CA CYS A 104 3.77 9.72 5.14
C CYS A 104 5.24 10.15 5.33
N LYS A 105 5.49 11.46 5.51
CA LYS A 105 6.83 12.00 5.82
C LYS A 105 7.36 11.51 7.18
N GLU A 106 6.50 11.51 8.19
CA GLU A 106 6.86 11.01 9.52
C GLU A 106 7.18 9.52 9.46
N ALA A 107 6.34 8.70 8.81
CA ALA A 107 6.57 7.27 8.65
C ALA A 107 7.87 6.97 7.90
N GLU A 108 8.20 7.74 6.85
CA GLU A 108 9.50 7.64 6.17
C GLU A 108 10.65 7.92 7.13
N SER A 109 10.57 8.99 7.94
CA SER A 109 11.60 9.33 8.93
C SER A 109 11.79 8.26 9.99
N LEU A 110 10.74 7.50 10.30
CA LEU A 110 10.76 6.38 11.23
C LEU A 110 11.27 5.06 10.60
N GLY A 111 11.48 5.03 9.29
CA GLY A 111 12.10 3.90 8.60
C GLY A 111 11.18 3.05 7.74
N ILE A 112 10.01 3.54 7.35
CA ILE A 112 9.22 2.88 6.29
C ILE A 112 10.01 2.89 4.98
N GLY A 113 10.02 1.76 4.28
CA GLY A 113 10.69 1.62 2.99
C GLY A 113 9.76 1.77 1.78
N GLU A 114 8.44 1.80 1.96
CA GLU A 114 7.46 1.90 0.88
C GLU A 114 6.10 2.36 1.43
N ILE A 115 5.33 3.09 0.64
CA ILE A 115 3.99 3.55 1.01
C ILE A 115 2.96 2.96 0.04
N LEU A 116 2.00 2.20 0.56
CA LEU A 116 0.80 1.79 -0.12
C LEU A 116 -0.30 2.80 0.19
N LEU A 117 -0.57 3.70 -0.76
CA LEU A 117 -1.46 4.84 -0.60
C LEU A 117 -2.81 4.57 -1.26
N THR A 118 -3.86 4.45 -0.47
CA THR A 118 -5.21 4.23 -0.97
C THR A 118 -6.03 5.52 -0.86
N SER A 119 -6.50 6.04 -2.00
CA SER A 119 -7.52 7.08 -2.00
C SER A 119 -8.88 6.45 -1.75
N MET A 120 -9.48 6.79 -0.62
CA MET A 120 -10.83 6.32 -0.27
C MET A 120 -11.91 6.96 -1.16
N ASP A 121 -11.63 8.15 -1.69
CA ASP A 121 -12.56 8.84 -2.58
C ASP A 121 -12.58 8.21 -3.98
N ALA A 122 -11.44 7.67 -4.42
CA ALA A 122 -11.32 7.01 -5.73
C ALA A 122 -11.63 5.51 -5.66
N ASP A 123 -11.46 4.87 -4.50
CA ASP A 123 -11.60 3.41 -4.39
C ASP A 123 -13.00 2.93 -4.77
N GLY A 124 -13.04 1.92 -5.66
CA GLY A 124 -14.29 1.36 -6.19
C GLY A 124 -14.96 2.14 -7.31
N THR A 125 -14.60 3.42 -7.57
CA THR A 125 -15.23 4.28 -8.61
C THR A 125 -14.93 3.81 -10.03
N LYS A 126 -13.71 3.34 -10.30
CA LYS A 126 -13.17 3.02 -11.64
C LYS A 126 -12.96 4.24 -12.54
N ASP A 127 -12.96 5.45 -11.99
CA ASP A 127 -12.83 6.70 -12.74
C ASP A 127 -11.39 7.21 -12.83
N GLY A 128 -10.45 6.47 -12.25
CA GLY A 128 -9.01 6.75 -12.22
C GLY A 128 -8.47 6.84 -10.81
N TYR A 129 -7.15 6.73 -10.71
CA TYR A 129 -6.45 6.96 -9.46
C TYR A 129 -6.55 8.44 -9.04
N ASP A 130 -6.48 8.71 -7.75
CA ASP A 130 -6.37 10.06 -7.21
C ASP A 130 -4.96 10.62 -7.52
N ILE A 131 -4.87 11.34 -8.63
CA ILE A 131 -3.60 11.90 -9.13
C ILE A 131 -3.10 13.00 -8.19
N GLU A 132 -3.99 13.82 -7.64
CA GLU A 132 -3.61 14.93 -6.75
C GLU A 132 -2.99 14.40 -5.46
N LEU A 133 -3.67 13.46 -4.79
CA LEU A 133 -3.17 12.80 -3.58
C LEU A 133 -1.85 12.08 -3.85
N THR A 134 -1.83 11.25 -4.90
CA THR A 134 -0.65 10.44 -5.23
C THR A 134 0.56 11.33 -5.49
N ARG A 135 0.39 12.41 -6.28
CA ARG A 135 1.43 13.37 -6.59
C ARG A 135 1.91 14.12 -5.33
N ALA A 136 0.97 14.58 -4.49
CA ALA A 136 1.31 15.32 -3.28
C ALA A 136 2.17 14.48 -2.31
N VAL A 137 1.85 13.19 -2.16
CA VAL A 137 2.64 12.28 -1.33
C VAL A 137 3.97 11.94 -2.02
N ALA A 138 3.98 11.60 -3.32
CA ALA A 138 5.19 11.24 -4.04
C ALA A 138 6.22 12.38 -4.10
N ASP A 139 5.77 13.64 -4.18
CA ASP A 139 6.65 14.81 -4.13
C ASP A 139 7.16 15.11 -2.70
N ALA A 140 6.50 14.60 -1.66
CA ALA A 140 6.83 14.86 -0.25
C ALA A 140 7.78 13.83 0.38
N VAL A 141 7.90 12.62 -0.20
CA VAL A 141 8.72 11.50 0.32
C VAL A 141 9.72 11.03 -0.73
N LYS A 142 10.74 10.29 -0.28
CA LYS A 142 11.76 9.68 -1.16
C LYS A 142 11.52 8.18 -1.38
N VAL A 143 10.76 7.54 -0.49
CA VAL A 143 10.43 6.13 -0.62
C VAL A 143 9.40 5.91 -1.72
N PRO A 144 9.38 4.74 -2.38
CA PRO A 144 8.39 4.39 -3.38
C PRO A 144 6.95 4.55 -2.87
N VAL A 145 6.08 5.13 -3.71
CA VAL A 145 4.64 5.26 -3.45
C VAL A 145 3.89 4.38 -4.43
N ILE A 146 3.11 3.44 -3.91
CA ILE A 146 2.20 2.59 -4.67
C ILE A 146 0.79 3.18 -4.54
N ALA A 147 0.24 3.66 -5.65
CA ALA A 147 -1.12 4.19 -5.68
C ALA A 147 -2.16 3.06 -5.70
N SER A 148 -3.23 3.22 -4.93
CA SER A 148 -4.34 2.28 -4.81
C SER A 148 -5.69 3.00 -4.83
N GLY A 149 -6.68 2.37 -5.47
CA GLY A 149 -8.05 2.88 -5.59
C GLY A 149 -8.32 3.63 -6.90
N GLY A 150 -9.40 3.26 -7.60
CA GLY A 150 -9.92 3.97 -8.77
C GLY A 150 -9.57 3.40 -10.14
N ALA A 151 -8.72 2.40 -10.26
CA ALA A 151 -8.36 1.81 -11.55
C ALA A 151 -9.58 1.22 -12.28
N GLY A 152 -9.79 1.63 -13.55
CA GLY A 152 -10.89 1.16 -14.39
C GLY A 152 -10.52 0.98 -15.86
N LYS A 153 -9.50 1.71 -16.35
CA LYS A 153 -9.03 1.69 -17.74
C LYS A 153 -7.50 1.63 -17.79
N LEU A 154 -6.94 1.31 -18.96
CA LEU A 154 -5.48 1.25 -19.14
C LEU A 154 -4.82 2.62 -18.97
N GLU A 155 -5.47 3.67 -19.44
CA GLU A 155 -5.00 5.05 -19.33
C GLU A 155 -4.82 5.49 -17.87
N HIS A 156 -5.60 4.94 -16.93
CA HIS A 156 -5.48 5.25 -15.52
C HIS A 156 -4.13 4.82 -14.95
N PHE A 157 -3.62 3.67 -15.40
CA PHE A 157 -2.29 3.21 -15.00
C PHE A 157 -1.20 4.14 -15.54
N ARG A 158 -1.25 4.54 -16.82
CA ARG A 158 -0.30 5.50 -17.39
C ARG A 158 -0.34 6.83 -16.62
N ASP A 159 -1.52 7.36 -16.38
CA ASP A 159 -1.71 8.67 -15.78
C ASP A 159 -1.18 8.73 -14.34
N VAL A 160 -1.33 7.66 -13.55
CA VAL A 160 -0.81 7.63 -12.19
C VAL A 160 0.72 7.59 -12.15
N PHE A 161 1.39 6.94 -13.11
CA PHE A 161 2.84 6.99 -13.22
C PHE A 161 3.33 8.35 -13.70
N ILE A 162 2.78 8.88 -14.80
CA ILE A 162 3.27 10.13 -15.41
C ILE A 162 2.85 11.35 -14.61
N LYS A 163 1.56 11.48 -14.28
CA LYS A 163 1.01 12.65 -13.61
C LYS A 163 1.08 12.55 -12.10
N GLY A 164 0.79 11.36 -11.55
CA GLY A 164 0.82 11.06 -10.12
C GLY A 164 2.22 10.80 -9.57
N ARG A 165 3.21 10.50 -10.43
CA ARG A 165 4.59 10.10 -10.03
C ARG A 165 4.62 8.89 -9.11
N ALA A 166 3.64 8.00 -9.20
CA ALA A 166 3.66 6.75 -8.47
C ALA A 166 4.83 5.87 -8.93
N SER A 167 5.42 5.13 -8.01
CA SER A 167 6.41 4.09 -8.30
C SER A 167 5.77 2.74 -8.60
N GLY A 168 4.50 2.57 -8.24
CA GLY A 168 3.70 1.38 -8.49
C GLY A 168 2.21 1.70 -8.51
N ALA A 169 1.42 0.81 -9.10
CA ALA A 169 -0.02 0.94 -9.18
C ALA A 169 -0.70 -0.38 -8.80
N LEU A 170 -1.52 -0.36 -7.75
CA LEU A 170 -2.30 -1.49 -7.29
C LEU A 170 -3.72 -1.39 -7.84
N ALA A 171 -4.24 -2.49 -8.36
CA ALA A 171 -5.62 -2.61 -8.77
C ALA A 171 -6.17 -3.99 -8.39
N ALA A 172 -7.41 -4.03 -7.95
CA ALA A 172 -8.09 -5.26 -7.59
C ALA A 172 -9.18 -5.64 -8.60
N SER A 173 -10.21 -4.81 -8.75
CA SER A 173 -11.42 -5.14 -9.49
C SER A 173 -11.18 -5.44 -10.96
N VAL A 174 -10.30 -4.73 -11.64
CA VAL A 174 -9.98 -4.92 -13.07
C VAL A 174 -9.34 -6.28 -13.33
N PHE A 175 -8.51 -6.77 -12.40
CA PHE A 175 -7.86 -8.07 -12.51
C PHE A 175 -8.79 -9.21 -12.05
N HIS A 176 -9.47 -9.07 -10.92
CA HIS A 176 -10.43 -10.07 -10.43
C HIS A 176 -11.59 -10.32 -11.40
N LYS A 177 -12.08 -9.26 -12.04
CA LYS A 177 -13.14 -9.36 -13.07
C LYS A 177 -12.59 -9.70 -14.46
N ARG A 178 -11.28 -9.90 -14.59
CA ARG A 178 -10.60 -10.23 -15.86
C ARG A 178 -10.88 -9.21 -16.97
N ILE A 179 -11.01 -7.92 -16.61
CA ILE A 179 -11.16 -6.85 -17.60
C ILE A 179 -9.84 -6.68 -18.36
N PHE A 180 -8.71 -6.71 -17.61
CA PHE A 180 -7.36 -6.75 -18.14
C PHE A 180 -6.54 -7.81 -17.42
N THR A 181 -5.50 -8.30 -18.07
CA THR A 181 -4.42 -9.03 -17.44
C THR A 181 -3.28 -8.08 -17.07
N VAL A 182 -2.45 -8.46 -16.10
CA VAL A 182 -1.24 -7.69 -15.76
C VAL A 182 -0.33 -7.52 -16.98
N LYS A 183 -0.24 -8.54 -17.84
CA LYS A 183 0.52 -8.49 -19.10
C LYS A 183 0.02 -7.39 -20.02
N GLN A 184 -1.29 -7.29 -20.24
CA GLN A 184 -1.89 -6.24 -21.10
C GLN A 184 -1.62 -4.83 -20.55
N VAL A 185 -1.69 -4.65 -19.21
CA VAL A 185 -1.35 -3.37 -18.59
C VAL A 185 0.12 -3.03 -18.84
N LYS A 186 1.04 -3.98 -18.63
CA LYS A 186 2.48 -3.75 -18.86
C LYS A 186 2.79 -3.46 -20.34
N GLU A 187 2.20 -4.19 -21.27
CA GLU A 187 2.36 -3.95 -22.72
C GLU A 187 1.88 -2.55 -23.12
N TYR A 188 0.73 -2.12 -22.55
CA TYR A 188 0.22 -0.78 -22.75
C TYR A 188 1.17 0.29 -22.20
N LEU A 189 1.67 0.12 -20.97
CA LEU A 189 2.60 1.06 -20.34
C LEU A 189 3.90 1.23 -21.14
N ILE A 190 4.49 0.12 -21.61
CA ILE A 190 5.68 0.15 -22.47
C ILE A 190 5.40 0.95 -23.76
N LYS A 191 4.24 0.73 -24.41
CA LYS A 191 3.84 1.46 -25.61
C LYS A 191 3.70 2.97 -25.36
N GLU A 192 3.25 3.35 -24.17
CA GLU A 192 3.09 4.75 -23.77
C GLU A 192 4.39 5.36 -23.19
N GLY A 193 5.52 4.63 -23.22
CA GLY A 193 6.82 5.11 -22.75
C GLY A 193 6.98 5.15 -21.23
N VAL A 194 6.19 4.35 -20.52
CA VAL A 194 6.33 4.15 -19.07
C VAL A 194 7.11 2.85 -18.83
N GLU A 195 8.32 2.97 -18.28
CA GLU A 195 9.21 1.85 -17.92
C GLU A 195 8.97 1.33 -16.50
#